data_547420e5b60e68de9ea43e45a105c0bd
#
_entry.id   547420e5b60e68de9ea43e45a105c0bd
#
_cell.length_a   1.000
_cell.length_b   1.000
_cell.length_c   1.000
_cell.angle_alpha   90.00
_cell.angle_beta   90.00
_cell.angle_gamma   90.00
#
_symmetry.space_group_name_H-M   'P 1'
#
loop_
_entity.id
_entity.type
_entity.pdbx_description
1 polymer ?
#
loop_
_entity_poly.entity_id
_entity_poly.type
_entity_poly.pdbx_seq_one_letter_code
_entity_poly.pdbx_strand_id
1 'polypeptide(L)'
;MHQLTRWIQANTPPGLDVLIPISGGTDSALCFWLYNQVFPERTVGVYVGNNLRCESWFASVGTVRKIDPLPESFGDAELSRWMQFLNICLIEHRVLVGTRNKTEQSFGTFSHASRLAFHLPLLGLWKSEIIALCGKIGVPEEILASSRRSDPVCGRPAELAQIPFEAVDAFLKAKIRETIVEPQLDLTQKAYLETLYAQHHYKASLPLAPRK
;
A
#
# COMPACT_ATOMS: atom_id res chain seq x y z
N MET A 1 9.70 -11.47 -7.42
CA MET A 1 8.86 -11.14 -8.60
C MET A 1 8.06 -12.34 -9.06
N HIS A 2 8.66 -13.42 -9.56
CA HIS A 2 7.97 -14.59 -10.11
C HIS A 2 6.95 -15.25 -9.14
N GLN A 3 7.24 -15.28 -7.84
CA GLN A 3 6.29 -15.80 -6.84
C GLN A 3 5.05 -14.90 -6.72
N LEU A 4 5.21 -13.57 -6.77
CA LEU A 4 4.10 -12.62 -6.71
C LEU A 4 3.21 -12.70 -7.94
N THR A 5 3.81 -12.76 -9.14
CA THR A 5 3.02 -12.89 -10.38
C THR A 5 2.25 -14.20 -10.43
N ARG A 6 2.84 -15.32 -9.98
CA ARG A 6 2.12 -16.60 -9.84
C ARG A 6 0.97 -16.51 -8.84
N TRP A 7 1.21 -15.85 -7.69
CA TRP A 7 0.15 -15.67 -6.69
C TRP A 7 -1.01 -14.84 -7.26
N ILE A 8 -0.70 -13.73 -7.96
CA ILE A 8 -1.70 -12.89 -8.64
C ILE A 8 -2.51 -13.72 -9.65
N GLN A 9 -1.82 -14.49 -10.49
CA GLN A 9 -2.46 -15.34 -11.51
C GLN A 9 -3.40 -16.39 -10.89
N ALA A 10 -3.00 -17.00 -9.78
CA ALA A 10 -3.76 -18.07 -9.12
C ALA A 10 -4.94 -17.55 -8.29
N ASN A 11 -4.86 -16.32 -7.78
CA ASN A 11 -5.83 -15.78 -6.81
C ASN A 11 -6.73 -14.68 -7.38
N THR A 12 -6.48 -14.18 -8.58
CA THR A 12 -7.40 -13.24 -9.23
C THR A 12 -8.57 -14.01 -9.85
N PRO A 13 -9.83 -13.71 -9.46
CA PRO A 13 -10.98 -14.45 -9.97
C PRO A 13 -11.04 -14.41 -11.50
N PRO A 14 -11.32 -15.56 -12.16
CA PRO A 14 -11.46 -15.60 -13.60
C PRO A 14 -12.64 -14.73 -14.06
N GLY A 15 -12.47 -14.06 -15.19
CA GLY A 15 -13.54 -13.23 -15.78
C GLY A 15 -13.76 -11.87 -15.13
N LEU A 16 -13.13 -11.54 -13.98
CA LEU A 16 -13.21 -10.21 -13.38
C LEU A 16 -11.99 -9.38 -13.80
N ASP A 17 -12.23 -8.15 -14.17
CA ASP A 17 -11.20 -7.14 -14.36
C ASP A 17 -10.65 -6.65 -13.01
N VAL A 18 -9.57 -5.88 -13.05
CA VAL A 18 -8.86 -5.46 -11.84
C VAL A 18 -8.79 -3.93 -11.78
N LEU A 19 -9.09 -3.36 -10.63
CA LEU A 19 -8.87 -1.96 -10.32
C LEU A 19 -7.82 -1.83 -9.23
N ILE A 20 -6.80 -1.01 -9.49
CA ILE A 20 -5.72 -0.69 -8.55
C ILE A 20 -5.77 0.80 -8.24
N PRO A 21 -6.03 1.22 -6.99
CA PRO A 21 -5.86 2.59 -6.56
C PRO A 21 -4.41 3.04 -6.70
N ILE A 22 -4.16 4.10 -7.47
CA ILE A 22 -2.83 4.67 -7.65
C ILE A 22 -2.70 5.94 -6.80
N SER A 23 -1.76 5.93 -5.86
CA SER A 23 -1.44 7.09 -5.01
C SER A 23 -0.20 7.85 -5.48
N GLY A 24 0.54 7.34 -6.46
CA GLY A 24 1.85 7.87 -6.84
C GLY A 24 2.98 7.48 -5.88
N GLY A 25 2.75 6.51 -4.99
CA GLY A 25 3.75 5.93 -4.09
C GLY A 25 4.25 4.57 -4.55
N THR A 26 5.32 4.07 -3.92
CA THR A 26 6.01 2.81 -4.30
C THR A 26 5.11 1.59 -4.23
N ASP A 27 4.22 1.49 -3.23
CA ASP A 27 3.33 0.32 -3.08
C ASP A 27 2.34 0.23 -4.26
N SER A 28 1.72 1.35 -4.61
CA SER A 28 0.80 1.39 -5.75
C SER A 28 1.53 1.20 -7.08
N ALA A 29 2.75 1.72 -7.22
CA ALA A 29 3.57 1.55 -8.40
C ALA A 29 3.95 0.08 -8.62
N LEU A 30 4.46 -0.60 -7.59
CA LEU A 30 4.80 -2.02 -7.66
C LEU A 30 3.56 -2.88 -7.94
N CYS A 31 2.46 -2.61 -7.24
CA CYS A 31 1.23 -3.35 -7.40
C CYS A 31 0.69 -3.22 -8.83
N PHE A 32 0.62 -2.00 -9.36
CA PHE A 32 0.16 -1.73 -10.72
C PHE A 32 1.04 -2.39 -11.78
N TRP A 33 2.37 -2.31 -11.62
CA TRP A 33 3.30 -2.99 -12.51
C TRP A 33 3.11 -4.51 -12.50
N LEU A 34 3.00 -5.13 -11.31
CA LEU A 34 2.82 -6.59 -11.17
C LEU A 34 1.56 -7.09 -11.87
N TYR A 35 0.44 -6.40 -11.70
CA TYR A 35 -0.80 -6.79 -12.34
C TYR A 35 -0.77 -6.63 -13.85
N ASN A 36 -0.10 -5.60 -14.37
CA ASN A 36 0.07 -5.42 -15.82
C ASN A 36 1.01 -6.47 -16.43
N GLN A 37 1.91 -7.09 -15.65
CA GLN A 37 2.69 -8.24 -16.12
C GLN A 37 1.85 -9.51 -16.28
N VAL A 38 0.72 -9.62 -15.59
CA VAL A 38 -0.11 -10.83 -15.56
C VAL A 38 -1.39 -10.63 -16.39
N PHE A 39 -2.02 -9.48 -16.28
CA PHE A 39 -3.32 -9.16 -16.86
C PHE A 39 -3.35 -7.76 -17.48
N PRO A 40 -2.53 -7.45 -18.51
CA PRO A 40 -2.42 -6.09 -19.06
C PRO A 40 -3.76 -5.53 -19.55
N GLU A 41 -4.56 -6.35 -20.24
CA GLU A 41 -5.85 -5.93 -20.81
C GLU A 41 -6.99 -5.84 -19.77
N ARG A 42 -6.80 -6.40 -18.58
CA ARG A 42 -7.80 -6.48 -17.52
C ARG A 42 -7.51 -5.53 -16.36
N THR A 43 -6.35 -4.86 -16.38
CA THR A 43 -5.89 -4.02 -15.27
C THR A 43 -6.08 -2.55 -15.60
N VAL A 44 -6.75 -1.82 -14.70
CA VAL A 44 -6.81 -0.36 -14.72
C VAL A 44 -6.28 0.22 -13.42
N GLY A 45 -5.38 1.18 -13.53
CA GLY A 45 -4.97 2.02 -12.42
C GLY A 45 -5.91 3.22 -12.30
N VAL A 46 -6.44 3.51 -11.12
CA VAL A 46 -7.35 4.64 -10.91
C VAL A 46 -6.78 5.57 -9.85
N TYR A 47 -6.70 6.86 -10.17
CA TYR A 47 -6.32 7.90 -9.21
C TYR A 47 -7.38 8.99 -9.10
N VAL A 48 -7.42 9.63 -7.93
CA VAL A 48 -8.36 10.70 -7.61
C VAL A 48 -7.64 12.06 -7.62
N GLY A 49 -8.19 13.04 -8.32
CA GLY A 49 -7.64 14.39 -8.38
C GLY A 49 -6.78 14.66 -9.63
N ASN A 50 -6.01 15.75 -9.60
CA ASN A 50 -5.37 16.31 -10.80
C ASN A 50 -3.86 16.03 -10.90
N ASN A 51 -3.22 15.56 -9.85
CA ASN A 51 -1.76 15.49 -9.76
C ASN A 51 -1.29 14.08 -9.39
N LEU A 52 -1.19 13.19 -10.37
CA LEU A 52 -0.51 11.92 -10.17
C LEU A 52 1.01 12.13 -10.38
N ARG A 53 1.81 11.82 -9.36
CA ARG A 53 3.28 11.86 -9.46
C ARG A 53 3.74 10.89 -10.53
N CYS A 54 4.60 11.34 -11.45
CA CYS A 54 5.13 10.55 -12.56
C CYS A 54 4.05 9.85 -13.39
N GLU A 55 2.96 10.55 -13.72
CA GLU A 55 1.84 10.01 -14.48
C GLU A 55 2.30 9.31 -15.78
N SER A 56 3.30 9.87 -16.48
CA SER A 56 3.86 9.30 -17.70
C SER A 56 4.44 7.90 -17.49
N TRP A 57 5.09 7.65 -16.34
CA TRP A 57 5.57 6.31 -16.01
C TRP A 57 4.40 5.34 -15.80
N PHE A 58 3.37 5.71 -15.06
CA PHE A 58 2.18 4.86 -14.89
C PHE A 58 1.51 4.57 -16.25
N ALA A 59 1.37 5.58 -17.10
CA ALA A 59 0.81 5.42 -18.45
C ALA A 59 1.66 4.51 -19.36
N SER A 60 2.97 4.45 -19.15
CA SER A 60 3.84 3.51 -19.88
C SER A 60 3.73 2.06 -19.39
N VAL A 61 3.25 1.85 -18.16
CA VAL A 61 3.05 0.51 -17.57
C VAL A 61 1.71 -0.08 -17.99
N GLY A 62 0.65 0.71 -18.06
CA GLY A 62 -0.69 0.22 -18.40
C GLY A 62 -1.75 1.31 -18.42
N THR A 63 -3.00 0.90 -18.52
CA THR A 63 -4.14 1.81 -18.59
C THR A 63 -4.34 2.54 -17.26
N VAL A 64 -4.36 3.88 -17.32
CA VAL A 64 -4.59 4.76 -16.17
C VAL A 64 -5.86 5.58 -16.38
N ARG A 65 -6.69 5.67 -15.36
CA ARG A 65 -7.92 6.47 -15.35
C ARG A 65 -7.91 7.44 -14.18
N LYS A 66 -8.17 8.71 -14.50
CA LYS A 66 -8.42 9.76 -13.54
C LYS A 66 -9.89 9.81 -13.17
N ILE A 67 -10.19 10.09 -11.91
CA ILE A 67 -11.53 10.44 -11.43
C ILE A 67 -11.48 11.71 -10.58
N ASP A 68 -12.57 12.45 -10.54
CA ASP A 68 -12.66 13.65 -9.72
C ASP A 68 -12.91 13.29 -8.24
N PRO A 69 -12.37 14.05 -7.29
CA PRO A 69 -12.67 13.87 -5.88
C PRO A 69 -14.14 14.18 -5.60
N LEU A 70 -14.73 13.45 -4.67
CA LEU A 70 -16.05 13.81 -4.14
C LEU A 70 -15.96 15.15 -3.37
N PRO A 71 -17.07 15.92 -3.33
CA PRO A 71 -17.13 17.14 -2.52
C PRO A 71 -16.79 16.88 -1.05
N GLU A 72 -16.18 17.86 -0.37
CA GLU A 72 -15.83 17.75 1.06
C GLU A 72 -17.03 17.44 1.96
N SER A 73 -18.24 17.78 1.53
CA SER A 73 -19.50 17.44 2.24
C SER A 73 -19.73 15.94 2.39
N PHE A 74 -19.01 15.08 1.67
CA PHE A 74 -19.06 13.63 1.84
C PHE A 74 -18.26 13.12 3.04
N GLY A 75 -17.54 13.98 3.79
CA GLY A 75 -16.81 13.65 4.99
C GLY A 75 -15.33 13.40 4.74
N ASP A 76 -14.76 12.37 5.38
CA ASP A 76 -13.34 12.06 5.31
C ASP A 76 -12.88 11.77 3.88
N ALA A 77 -11.84 12.48 3.43
CA ALA A 77 -11.35 12.41 2.04
C ALA A 77 -10.80 11.03 1.67
N GLU A 78 -10.23 10.31 2.63
CA GLU A 78 -9.70 8.97 2.38
C GLU A 78 -10.85 7.96 2.26
N LEU A 79 -11.83 8.00 3.16
CA LEU A 79 -13.02 7.17 3.06
C LEU A 79 -13.73 7.41 1.74
N SER A 80 -13.93 8.67 1.36
CA SER A 80 -14.57 9.06 0.09
C SER A 80 -13.85 8.48 -1.13
N ARG A 81 -12.52 8.48 -1.16
CA ARG A 81 -11.72 7.84 -2.22
C ARG A 81 -11.96 6.34 -2.29
N TRP A 82 -11.91 5.64 -1.15
CA TRP A 82 -12.11 4.20 -1.11
C TRP A 82 -13.53 3.80 -1.51
N MET A 83 -14.54 4.59 -1.14
CA MET A 83 -15.92 4.39 -1.57
C MET A 83 -16.07 4.56 -3.08
N GLN A 84 -15.41 5.55 -3.69
CA GLN A 84 -15.41 5.71 -5.15
C GLN A 84 -14.80 4.49 -5.85
N PHE A 85 -13.63 4.00 -5.39
CA PHE A 85 -13.00 2.80 -5.96
C PHE A 85 -13.89 1.58 -5.84
N LEU A 86 -14.50 1.36 -4.67
CA LEU A 86 -15.42 0.24 -4.47
C LEU A 86 -16.65 0.36 -5.39
N ASN A 87 -17.24 1.54 -5.50
CA ASN A 87 -18.40 1.77 -6.37
C ASN A 87 -18.07 1.46 -7.84
N ILE A 88 -16.91 1.90 -8.33
CA ILE A 88 -16.44 1.57 -9.68
C ILE A 88 -16.31 0.05 -9.84
N CYS A 89 -15.71 -0.63 -8.87
CA CYS A 89 -15.55 -2.07 -8.92
C CYS A 89 -16.90 -2.82 -8.97
N LEU A 90 -17.88 -2.37 -8.21
CA LEU A 90 -19.23 -2.98 -8.21
C LEU A 90 -19.96 -2.77 -9.54
N ILE A 91 -19.90 -1.57 -10.10
CA ILE A 91 -20.55 -1.23 -11.39
C ILE A 91 -19.88 -1.94 -12.56
N GLU A 92 -18.55 -2.00 -12.57
CA GLU A 92 -17.78 -2.52 -13.71
C GLU A 92 -17.34 -3.99 -13.53
N HIS A 93 -17.82 -4.68 -12.48
CA HIS A 93 -17.46 -6.07 -12.16
C HIS A 93 -15.95 -6.28 -12.05
N ARG A 94 -15.26 -5.45 -11.24
CA ARG A 94 -13.82 -5.49 -11.01
C ARG A 94 -13.47 -5.96 -9.61
N VAL A 95 -12.29 -6.53 -9.47
CA VAL A 95 -11.66 -6.78 -8.17
C VAL A 95 -10.98 -5.50 -7.70
N LEU A 96 -11.30 -5.04 -6.49
CA LEU A 96 -10.57 -3.94 -5.84
C LEU A 96 -9.31 -4.49 -5.17
N VAL A 97 -8.16 -4.08 -5.68
CA VAL A 97 -6.86 -4.46 -5.16
C VAL A 97 -6.33 -3.40 -4.20
N GLY A 98 -5.95 -3.80 -3.00
CA GLY A 98 -5.29 -2.93 -2.05
C GLY A 98 -3.77 -3.06 -2.12
N THR A 99 -3.09 -1.99 -1.77
CA THR A 99 -1.63 -1.89 -1.86
C THR A 99 -0.93 -1.99 -0.50
N ARG A 100 -1.67 -2.38 0.57
CA ARG A 100 -1.14 -2.54 1.92
C ARG A 100 -0.03 -3.58 1.96
N ASN A 101 1.07 -3.20 2.61
CA ASN A 101 2.26 -4.03 2.78
C ASN A 101 2.37 -4.61 4.21
N LYS A 102 3.38 -5.46 4.44
CA LYS A 102 3.59 -6.13 5.72
C LYS A 102 3.98 -5.16 6.84
N THR A 103 4.76 -4.13 6.54
CA THR A 103 5.14 -3.08 7.50
C THR A 103 3.91 -2.35 8.03
N GLU A 104 3.03 -1.88 7.14
CA GLU A 104 1.78 -1.22 7.50
C GLU A 104 0.84 -2.16 8.27
N GLN A 105 0.70 -3.40 7.81
CA GLN A 105 -0.11 -4.41 8.49
C GLN A 105 0.39 -4.68 9.91
N SER A 106 1.71 -4.83 10.08
CA SER A 106 2.30 -5.14 11.38
C SER A 106 2.20 -3.98 12.37
N PHE A 107 2.37 -2.73 11.91
CA PHE A 107 2.13 -1.56 12.74
C PHE A 107 0.65 -1.30 13.00
N GLY A 108 -0.22 -1.58 12.04
CA GLY A 108 -1.60 -1.08 12.04
C GLY A 108 -1.74 0.36 11.52
N THR A 109 -0.72 0.91 10.86
CA THR A 109 -0.72 2.31 10.35
C THR A 109 -1.50 2.50 9.05
N PHE A 110 -2.26 1.52 8.61
CA PHE A 110 -3.16 1.64 7.47
C PHE A 110 -4.52 2.25 7.87
N SER A 111 -5.17 2.89 6.92
CA SER A 111 -6.53 3.40 7.08
C SER A 111 -7.56 2.29 7.23
N HIS A 112 -8.58 2.53 8.03
CA HIS A 112 -9.73 1.62 8.13
C HIS A 112 -10.44 1.47 6.78
N ALA A 113 -10.54 2.54 5.99
CA ALA A 113 -11.16 2.52 4.67
C ALA A 113 -10.45 1.59 3.67
N SER A 114 -9.12 1.40 3.80
CA SER A 114 -8.37 0.46 2.97
C SER A 114 -8.78 -1.01 3.13
N ARG A 115 -9.61 -1.33 4.15
CA ARG A 115 -10.19 -2.66 4.34
C ARG A 115 -11.30 -3.00 3.36
N LEU A 116 -11.78 -2.05 2.58
CA LEU A 116 -12.69 -2.30 1.46
C LEU A 116 -12.00 -3.13 0.35
N ALA A 117 -10.68 -3.11 0.28
CA ALA A 117 -9.89 -3.99 -0.58
C ALA A 117 -9.44 -5.22 0.22
N PHE A 118 -9.75 -6.41 -0.28
CA PHE A 118 -9.37 -7.68 0.33
C PHE A 118 -8.46 -8.54 -0.55
N HIS A 119 -8.07 -8.05 -1.72
CA HIS A 119 -7.03 -8.65 -2.57
C HIS A 119 -5.73 -7.87 -2.35
N LEU A 120 -4.81 -8.42 -1.57
CA LEU A 120 -3.66 -7.71 -1.00
C LEU A 120 -2.34 -8.40 -1.38
N PRO A 121 -1.84 -8.25 -2.63
CA PRO A 121 -0.67 -8.97 -3.13
C PRO A 121 0.64 -8.62 -2.42
N LEU A 122 0.71 -7.44 -1.80
CA LEU A 122 1.92 -6.96 -1.13
C LEU A 122 1.94 -7.26 0.39
N LEU A 123 0.90 -7.90 0.93
CA LEU A 123 0.75 -8.12 2.37
C LEU A 123 1.88 -8.95 3.00
N GLY A 124 2.56 -9.76 2.21
CA GLY A 124 3.71 -10.56 2.63
C GLY A 124 5.06 -9.85 2.50
N LEU A 125 5.11 -8.64 1.93
CA LEU A 125 6.36 -7.91 1.67
C LEU A 125 6.57 -6.79 2.67
N TRP A 126 7.80 -6.69 3.18
CA TRP A 126 8.26 -5.55 3.96
C TRP A 126 8.47 -4.31 3.08
N LYS A 127 8.36 -3.11 3.66
CA LYS A 127 8.51 -1.86 2.89
C LYS A 127 9.88 -1.72 2.24
N SER A 128 10.94 -2.14 2.92
CA SER A 128 12.29 -2.18 2.37
C SER A 128 12.39 -3.08 1.14
N GLU A 129 11.73 -4.25 1.15
CA GLU A 129 11.68 -5.16 0.00
C GLU A 129 10.93 -4.54 -1.18
N ILE A 130 9.82 -3.84 -0.92
CA ILE A 130 9.06 -3.14 -1.95
C ILE A 130 9.90 -2.06 -2.64
N ILE A 131 10.62 -1.25 -1.85
CA ILE A 131 11.51 -0.21 -2.41
C ILE A 131 12.60 -0.84 -3.28
N ALA A 132 13.22 -1.93 -2.80
CA ALA A 132 14.23 -2.66 -3.59
C ALA A 132 13.66 -3.24 -4.89
N LEU A 133 12.42 -3.75 -4.86
CA LEU A 133 11.74 -4.25 -6.06
C LEU A 133 11.38 -3.12 -7.01
N CYS A 134 10.91 -1.98 -6.51
CA CYS A 134 10.64 -0.79 -7.32
C CYS A 134 11.87 -0.31 -8.07
N GLY A 135 13.05 -0.28 -7.42
CA GLY A 135 14.30 0.05 -8.08
C GLY A 135 14.65 -0.90 -9.24
N LYS A 136 14.39 -2.20 -9.05
CA LYS A 136 14.66 -3.22 -10.10
C LYS A 136 13.76 -3.12 -11.32
N ILE A 137 12.55 -2.59 -11.19
CA ILE A 137 11.59 -2.44 -12.29
C ILE A 137 11.60 -1.05 -12.92
N GLY A 138 12.54 -0.19 -12.54
CA GLY A 138 12.70 1.14 -13.11
C GLY A 138 11.64 2.15 -12.66
N VAL A 139 11.11 2.02 -11.44
CA VAL A 139 10.24 3.05 -10.87
C VAL A 139 11.05 4.35 -10.74
N PRO A 140 10.53 5.52 -11.18
CA PRO A 140 11.22 6.80 -11.10
C PRO A 140 11.70 7.15 -9.69
N GLU A 141 12.87 7.78 -9.60
CA GLU A 141 13.45 8.21 -8.31
C GLU A 141 12.53 9.15 -7.53
N GLU A 142 11.74 9.95 -8.21
CA GLU A 142 10.75 10.82 -7.56
C GLU A 142 9.71 10.03 -6.76
N ILE A 143 9.27 8.87 -7.27
CA ILE A 143 8.37 7.94 -6.55
C ILE A 143 9.13 7.26 -5.41
N LEU A 144 10.37 6.80 -5.64
CA LEU A 144 11.19 6.17 -4.60
C LEU A 144 11.47 7.13 -3.45
N ALA A 145 11.86 8.36 -3.76
CA ALA A 145 12.14 9.41 -2.77
C ALA A 145 10.88 9.80 -1.99
N SER A 146 9.67 9.70 -2.58
CA SER A 146 8.44 10.02 -1.87
C SER A 146 8.19 9.13 -0.66
N SER A 147 8.66 7.90 -0.68
CA SER A 147 8.56 6.97 0.45
C SER A 147 9.37 7.42 1.67
N ARG A 148 10.39 8.27 1.47
CA ARG A 148 11.26 8.81 2.53
C ARG A 148 10.77 10.16 3.07
N ARG A 149 9.64 10.66 2.60
CA ARG A 149 9.06 11.94 3.04
C ARG A 149 7.83 11.70 3.90
N SER A 150 7.54 12.67 4.76
CA SER A 150 6.25 12.73 5.43
C SER A 150 5.15 12.91 4.37
N ASP A 151 4.05 12.23 4.57
CA ASP A 151 2.89 12.35 3.69
C ASP A 151 1.66 12.63 4.56
N PRO A 152 1.22 13.89 4.64
CA PRO A 152 0.05 14.26 5.43
C PRO A 152 -1.25 13.66 4.87
N VAL A 153 -1.29 13.32 3.58
CA VAL A 153 -2.47 12.72 2.93
C VAL A 153 -2.59 11.23 3.25
N CYS A 154 -1.47 10.51 3.28
CA CYS A 154 -1.44 9.10 3.67
C CYS A 154 -1.17 8.88 5.17
N GLY A 155 -1.07 9.96 5.95
CA GLY A 155 -0.92 9.89 7.40
C GLY A 155 0.44 9.42 7.88
N ARG A 156 1.52 9.52 7.06
CA ARG A 156 2.88 9.17 7.48
C ARG A 156 3.50 10.33 8.26
N PRO A 157 3.75 10.18 9.57
CA PRO A 157 4.37 11.22 10.39
C PRO A 157 5.79 11.56 9.93
N ALA A 158 6.21 12.80 10.17
CA ALA A 158 7.55 13.28 9.83
C ALA A 158 8.65 12.51 10.57
N GLU A 159 8.40 12.14 11.81
CA GLU A 159 9.30 11.36 12.66
C GLU A 159 9.54 9.96 12.08
N LEU A 160 8.49 9.29 11.63
CA LEU A 160 8.62 7.97 10.98
C LEU A 160 9.38 8.08 9.66
N ALA A 161 9.23 9.19 8.94
CA ALA A 161 9.93 9.42 7.69
C ALA A 161 11.45 9.59 7.84
N GLN A 162 11.94 9.94 9.03
CA GLN A 162 13.36 10.08 9.35
C GLN A 162 14.05 8.74 9.68
N ILE A 163 13.28 7.69 9.97
CA ILE A 163 13.83 6.37 10.30
C ILE A 163 13.94 5.53 9.02
N PRO A 164 15.11 4.96 8.70
CA PRO A 164 15.26 4.07 7.54
C PRO A 164 14.28 2.90 7.59
N PHE A 165 13.70 2.53 6.45
CA PHE A 165 12.73 1.42 6.41
C PHE A 165 13.31 0.09 6.86
N GLU A 166 14.59 -0.14 6.59
CA GLU A 166 15.31 -1.33 7.04
C GLU A 166 15.31 -1.44 8.57
N ALA A 167 15.48 -0.33 9.27
CA ALA A 167 15.44 -0.29 10.74
C ALA A 167 14.01 -0.44 11.27
N VAL A 168 13.02 0.18 10.60
CA VAL A 168 11.59 0.00 10.92
C VAL A 168 11.17 -1.46 10.75
N ASP A 169 11.53 -2.08 9.62
CA ASP A 169 11.19 -3.46 9.32
C ASP A 169 11.90 -4.43 10.29
N ALA A 170 13.16 -4.17 10.65
CA ALA A 170 13.89 -4.94 11.65
C ALA A 170 13.22 -4.87 13.05
N PHE A 171 12.79 -3.67 13.46
CA PHE A 171 12.03 -3.49 14.70
C PHE A 171 10.75 -4.33 14.71
N LEU A 172 9.97 -4.28 13.62
CA LEU A 172 8.73 -5.04 13.52
C LEU A 172 8.96 -6.55 13.46
N LYS A 173 10.00 -7.02 12.74
CA LYS A 173 10.40 -8.43 12.71
C LYS A 173 10.71 -8.97 14.10
N ALA A 174 11.42 -8.18 14.92
CA ALA A 174 11.68 -8.53 16.31
C ALA A 174 10.39 -8.57 17.15
N LYS A 175 9.49 -7.59 16.96
CA LYS A 175 8.17 -7.54 17.67
C LYS A 175 7.29 -8.74 17.38
N ILE A 176 7.21 -9.18 16.13
CA ILE A 176 6.40 -10.35 15.73
C ILE A 176 7.17 -11.67 15.80
N ARG A 177 8.37 -11.66 16.38
CA ARG A 177 9.22 -12.82 16.59
C ARG A 177 9.67 -13.55 15.31
N GLU A 178 9.81 -12.83 14.21
CA GLU A 178 10.43 -13.35 12.98
C GLU A 178 11.96 -13.33 13.02
N THR A 179 12.53 -12.55 13.93
CA THR A 179 13.98 -12.47 14.17
C THR A 179 14.27 -12.18 15.64
N ILE A 180 15.45 -12.59 16.09
CA ILE A 180 16.01 -12.21 17.40
C ILE A 180 17.06 -11.07 17.26
N VAL A 181 17.31 -10.59 16.04
CA VAL A 181 18.29 -9.53 15.79
C VAL A 181 17.68 -8.20 16.21
N GLU A 182 18.35 -7.50 17.13
CA GLU A 182 17.96 -6.17 17.57
C GLU A 182 18.17 -5.14 16.44
N PRO A 183 17.19 -4.27 16.18
CA PRO A 183 17.35 -3.22 15.19
C PRO A 183 18.36 -2.16 15.63
N GLN A 184 19.12 -1.61 14.68
CA GLN A 184 20.00 -0.46 14.93
C GLN A 184 19.16 0.82 15.00
N LEU A 185 18.73 1.19 16.19
CA LEU A 185 17.93 2.37 16.49
C LEU A 185 18.52 3.11 17.69
N ASP A 186 18.49 4.42 17.67
CA ASP A 186 18.75 5.20 18.87
C ASP A 186 17.55 5.11 19.85
N LEU A 187 17.74 5.59 21.08
CA LEU A 187 16.74 5.51 22.13
C LEU A 187 15.44 6.28 21.78
N THR A 188 15.57 7.40 21.09
CA THR A 188 14.43 8.24 20.68
C THR A 188 13.62 7.54 19.60
N GLN A 189 14.29 7.01 18.58
CA GLN A 189 13.67 6.24 17.49
C GLN A 189 12.97 5.00 18.04
N LYS A 190 13.61 4.27 18.97
CA LYS A 190 13.03 3.07 19.59
C LYS A 190 11.78 3.43 20.38
N ALA A 191 11.84 4.46 21.23
CA ALA A 191 10.68 4.91 22.03
C ALA A 191 9.53 5.37 21.13
N TYR A 192 9.82 6.08 20.03
CA TYR A 192 8.84 6.51 19.07
C TYR A 192 8.13 5.30 18.40
N LEU A 193 8.91 4.33 17.90
CA LEU A 193 8.33 3.13 17.24
C LEU A 193 7.53 2.27 18.22
N GLU A 194 7.95 2.15 19.49
CA GLU A 194 7.18 1.47 20.55
C GLU A 194 5.83 2.15 20.79
N THR A 195 5.82 3.47 20.86
CA THR A 195 4.59 4.24 21.05
C THR A 195 3.64 4.07 19.86
N LEU A 196 4.17 4.20 18.64
CA LEU A 196 3.39 4.02 17.41
C LEU A 196 2.80 2.62 17.32
N TYR A 197 3.60 1.60 17.65
CA TYR A 197 3.15 0.21 17.68
C TYR A 197 2.03 0.00 18.69
N ALA A 198 2.20 0.49 19.93
CA ALA A 198 1.19 0.35 20.98
C ALA A 198 -0.14 1.02 20.61
N GLN A 199 -0.09 2.16 19.93
CA GLN A 199 -1.29 2.92 19.53
C GLN A 199 -2.07 2.25 18.38
N HIS A 200 -1.42 1.57 17.45
CA HIS A 200 -2.03 1.19 16.19
C HIS A 200 -2.11 -0.32 15.94
N HIS A 201 -1.29 -1.13 16.62
CA HIS A 201 -1.17 -2.57 16.36
C HIS A 201 -2.50 -3.33 16.50
N TYR A 202 -3.44 -2.87 17.33
CA TYR A 202 -4.77 -3.49 17.45
C TYR A 202 -5.46 -3.67 16.09
N LYS A 203 -5.20 -2.77 15.12
CA LYS A 203 -5.76 -2.88 13.78
C LYS A 203 -5.28 -4.11 13.01
N ALA A 204 -4.09 -4.62 13.32
CA ALA A 204 -3.57 -5.82 12.69
C ALA A 204 -4.43 -7.08 12.98
N SER A 205 -5.14 -7.06 14.12
CA SER A 205 -5.94 -8.19 14.63
C SER A 205 -7.44 -8.06 14.36
N LEU A 206 -7.86 -7.06 13.57
CA LEU A 206 -9.28 -6.88 13.26
C LEU A 206 -9.81 -7.92 12.24
N PRO A 207 -11.08 -8.32 12.35
CA PRO A 207 -12.05 -7.94 13.36
C PRO A 207 -11.71 -8.52 14.73
N LEU A 208 -11.95 -7.73 15.79
CA LEU A 208 -11.86 -8.23 17.16
C LEU A 208 -13.06 -9.13 17.43
N ALA A 209 -12.81 -10.38 17.74
CA ALA A 209 -13.84 -11.37 18.07
C ALA A 209 -13.39 -12.20 19.28
N PRO A 210 -14.33 -12.69 20.11
CA PRO A 210 -14.01 -13.63 21.17
C PRO A 210 -13.31 -14.87 20.58
N ARG A 211 -12.17 -15.22 21.12
CA ARG A 211 -11.53 -16.52 20.81
C ARG A 211 -12.16 -17.57 21.72
N LYS A 212 -12.65 -18.67 21.14
CA LYS A 212 -13.12 -19.83 21.89
C LYS A 212 -11.95 -20.57 22.52
#